data_d986a8b0b5b99c015628d3a05217fd2e
#
_entry.id   d986a8b0b5b99c015628d3a05217fd2e
#
_cell.length_a   1.000
_cell.length_b   1.000
_cell.length_c   1.000
_cell.angle_alpha   90.00
_cell.angle_beta   90.00
_cell.angle_gamma   90.00
#
_symmetry.space_group_name_H-M   'P 1'
#
loop_
_entity.id
_entity.type
_entity.pdbx_description
1 polymer ?
#
loop_
_entity_poly.entity_id
_entity_poly.type
_entity_poly.pdbx_seq_one_letter_code
_entity_poly.pdbx_strand_id
1 'polypeptide(L)'
;MNTCPKCQSEKIIPDVRIIDRAGHVIRLGVKVFEHPEALVFKGAHAADLRSRVCGECGYVESYVENPQELYAAYLAAGRERQG
;
A
#
# COMPACT_ATOMS: atom_id res chain seq x y z
N MET A 1 6.73 12.91 4.32
CA MET A 1 7.73 13.42 5.28
C MET A 1 8.65 14.40 4.58
N ASN A 2 8.96 15.51 5.23
CA ASN A 2 9.90 16.50 4.69
C ASN A 2 11.30 16.30 5.24
N THR A 3 11.40 15.57 6.34
CA THR A 3 12.66 15.30 7.02
C THR A 3 12.63 13.84 7.47
N CYS A 4 13.75 13.15 7.36
CA CYS A 4 13.83 11.74 7.76
C CYS A 4 13.65 11.61 9.28
N PRO A 5 12.71 10.78 9.76
CA PRO A 5 12.51 10.60 11.19
C PRO A 5 13.64 9.83 11.88
N LYS A 6 14.53 9.20 11.11
CA LYS A 6 15.62 8.40 11.65
C LYS A 6 16.94 9.17 11.76
N CYS A 7 17.30 9.96 10.74
CA CYS A 7 18.57 10.68 10.73
C CYS A 7 18.41 12.18 10.58
N GLN A 8 17.18 12.66 10.41
CA GLN A 8 16.81 14.08 10.30
C GLN A 8 17.41 14.79 9.08
N SER A 9 17.83 14.03 8.08
CA SER A 9 18.27 14.58 6.81
C SER A 9 17.09 15.13 6.01
N GLU A 10 17.35 16.17 5.23
CA GLU A 10 16.37 16.72 4.29
C GLU A 10 16.45 16.09 2.91
N LYS A 11 17.36 15.13 2.72
CA LYS A 11 17.58 14.46 1.43
C LYS A 11 16.53 13.41 1.17
N ILE A 12 15.29 13.82 1.00
CA ILE A 12 14.17 12.91 0.80
C ILE A 12 13.93 12.73 -0.70
N ILE A 13 13.86 11.47 -1.12
CA ILE A 13 13.45 11.11 -2.48
C ILE A 13 11.95 10.81 -2.42
N PRO A 14 11.10 11.71 -2.92
CA PRO A 14 9.67 11.49 -2.90
C PRO A 14 9.25 10.60 -4.08
N ASP A 15 8.10 10.00 -3.97
CA ASP A 15 7.44 9.31 -5.08
C ASP A 15 8.27 8.18 -5.68
N VAL A 16 8.70 7.27 -4.81
CA VAL A 16 9.41 6.05 -5.19
C VAL A 16 8.41 4.90 -5.27
N ARG A 17 8.58 4.02 -6.24
CA ARG A 17 7.71 2.84 -6.39
C ARG A 17 8.43 1.60 -5.86
N ILE A 18 7.69 0.80 -5.10
CA ILE A 18 8.14 -0.53 -4.71
C ILE A 18 7.80 -1.46 -5.85
N ILE A 19 8.76 -2.26 -6.28
CA ILE A 19 8.59 -3.16 -7.42
C ILE A 19 8.89 -4.59 -7.05
N ASP A 20 8.32 -5.52 -7.83
CA ASP A 20 8.68 -6.93 -7.79
C ASP A 20 9.79 -7.16 -8.81
N ARG A 21 10.91 -7.71 -8.35
CA ARG A 21 12.10 -7.91 -9.18
C ARG A 21 12.19 -9.34 -9.76
N ALA A 22 11.17 -10.16 -9.55
CA ALA A 22 11.19 -11.56 -9.99
C ALA A 22 10.82 -11.69 -11.48
N GLY A 23 11.68 -11.20 -12.38
CA GLY A 23 11.53 -11.34 -13.82
C GLY A 23 10.92 -10.14 -14.53
N HIS A 24 10.09 -9.36 -13.86
CA HIS A 24 9.45 -8.18 -14.41
C HIS A 24 9.48 -7.04 -13.40
N VAL A 25 9.53 -5.81 -13.90
CA VAL A 25 9.42 -4.62 -13.06
C VAL A 25 7.94 -4.33 -12.88
N ILE A 26 7.33 -4.96 -11.88
CA ILE A 26 5.90 -4.85 -11.60
C ILE A 26 5.73 -4.04 -10.30
N ARG A 27 4.84 -3.06 -10.33
CA ARG A 27 4.54 -2.26 -9.15
C ARG A 27 3.82 -3.11 -8.12
N LEU A 28 4.28 -3.07 -6.88
CA LEU A 28 3.63 -3.78 -5.79
C LEU A 28 2.48 -2.95 -5.24
N GLY A 29 1.48 -3.65 -4.71
CA GLY A 29 0.31 -3.04 -4.14
C GLY A 29 -0.26 -3.86 -3.02
N VAL A 30 -1.41 -3.42 -2.51
CA VAL A 30 -2.17 -4.14 -1.52
C VAL A 30 -3.57 -4.41 -2.08
N LYS A 31 -4.24 -5.42 -1.56
CA LYS A 31 -5.56 -5.81 -2.03
C LYS A 31 -6.46 -6.18 -0.85
N VAL A 32 -7.69 -5.72 -0.89
CA VAL A 32 -8.72 -6.05 0.09
C VAL A 32 -9.92 -6.61 -0.66
N PHE A 33 -10.51 -7.66 -0.14
CA PHE A 33 -11.71 -8.29 -0.72
C PHE A 33 -12.94 -7.92 0.10
N GLU A 34 -14.00 -7.44 -0.56
CA GLU A 34 -15.29 -7.20 0.10
C GLU A 34 -15.97 -8.51 0.53
N HIS A 35 -15.78 -9.56 -0.27
CA HIS A 35 -16.40 -10.85 -0.04
C HIS A 35 -15.33 -11.95 0.01
N PRO A 36 -14.53 -11.98 1.09
CA PRO A 36 -13.38 -12.89 1.14
C PRO A 36 -13.76 -14.37 1.12
N GLU A 37 -14.99 -14.70 1.52
CA GLU A 37 -15.46 -16.08 1.54
C GLU A 37 -16.08 -16.53 0.22
N ALA A 38 -16.27 -15.62 -0.74
CA ALA A 38 -16.87 -15.94 -2.02
C ALA A 38 -15.90 -16.73 -2.90
N LEU A 39 -16.43 -17.69 -3.64
CA LEU A 39 -15.64 -18.45 -4.62
C LEU A 39 -15.48 -17.66 -5.93
N VAL A 40 -16.45 -16.80 -6.24
CA VAL A 40 -16.47 -15.97 -7.44
C VAL A 40 -16.91 -14.57 -7.03
N PHE A 41 -16.40 -13.55 -7.71
CA PHE A 41 -16.78 -12.16 -7.47
C PHE A 41 -16.51 -11.72 -6.03
N LYS A 42 -15.24 -11.81 -5.64
CA LYS A 42 -14.81 -11.41 -4.29
C LYS A 42 -14.84 -9.90 -4.05
N GLY A 43 -15.03 -9.11 -5.09
CA GLY A 43 -15.05 -7.66 -4.96
C GLY A 43 -13.67 -7.13 -4.52
N ALA A 44 -12.66 -7.37 -5.34
CA ALA A 44 -11.29 -6.97 -5.01
C ALA A 44 -11.10 -5.47 -5.16
N HIS A 45 -10.48 -4.87 -4.15
CA HIS A 45 -10.06 -3.47 -4.17
C HIS A 45 -8.57 -3.43 -3.97
N ALA A 46 -7.85 -2.81 -4.90
CA ALA A 46 -6.39 -2.78 -4.88
C ALA A 46 -5.90 -1.35 -4.95
N ALA A 47 -4.73 -1.10 -4.37
CA ALA A 47 -4.07 0.19 -4.45
C ALA A 47 -2.57 -0.04 -4.58
N ASP A 48 -1.92 0.81 -5.37
CA ASP A 48 -0.47 0.78 -5.52
C ASP A 48 0.21 1.31 -4.26
N LEU A 49 1.35 0.71 -3.93
CA LEU A 49 2.21 1.23 -2.88
C LEU A 49 3.07 2.35 -3.43
N ARG A 50 3.18 3.41 -2.64
CA ARG A 50 4.10 4.49 -2.88
C ARG A 50 5.02 4.63 -1.70
N SER A 51 6.23 5.14 -1.95
CA SER A 51 7.23 5.25 -0.90
C SER A 51 8.02 6.54 -1.01
N ARG A 52 8.62 6.93 0.10
CA ARG A 52 9.62 7.97 0.18
C ARG A 52 10.87 7.35 0.77
N VAL A 53 12.02 7.72 0.25
CA VAL A 53 13.30 7.14 0.67
C VAL A 53 14.21 8.28 1.14
N CYS A 54 14.84 8.08 2.30
CA CYS A 54 15.89 8.99 2.73
C CYS A 54 17.16 8.71 1.90
N GLY A 55 17.61 9.71 1.17
CA GLY A 55 18.80 9.58 0.33
C GLY A 55 20.10 9.57 1.10
N GLU A 56 20.04 9.63 2.43
CA GLU A 56 21.23 9.61 3.26
C GLU A 56 21.36 8.31 4.06
N CYS A 57 20.33 7.92 4.81
CA CYS A 57 20.39 6.71 5.65
C CYS A 57 19.64 5.52 5.07
N GLY A 58 18.84 5.72 4.02
CA GLY A 58 18.10 4.63 3.38
C GLY A 58 16.77 4.28 4.02
N TYR A 59 16.30 5.05 5.00
CA TYR A 59 14.98 4.80 5.60
C TYR A 59 13.89 4.90 4.55
N VAL A 60 12.97 3.94 4.57
CA VAL A 60 11.84 3.90 3.62
C VAL A 60 10.54 4.00 4.39
N GLU A 61 9.66 4.89 3.93
CA GLU A 61 8.31 5.00 4.46
C GLU A 61 7.33 4.76 3.31
N SER A 62 6.38 3.85 3.51
CA SER A 62 5.43 3.47 2.47
C SER A 62 4.00 3.81 2.86
N TYR A 63 3.19 4.10 1.86
CA TYR A 63 1.76 4.37 2.04
C TYR A 63 1.01 3.90 0.80
N VAL A 64 -0.31 3.73 0.93
CA VAL A 64 -1.16 3.35 -0.20
C VAL A 64 -1.90 4.57 -0.71
N GLU A 65 -2.21 4.56 -2.01
CA GLU A 65 -3.13 5.51 -2.59
C GLU A 65 -4.54 5.09 -2.21
N ASN A 66 -5.44 6.04 -2.04
CA ASN A 66 -6.87 5.75 -1.84
C ASN A 66 -7.17 4.86 -0.62
N PRO A 67 -6.67 5.18 0.57
CA PRO A 67 -6.89 4.31 1.72
C PRO A 67 -8.37 4.20 2.13
N GLN A 68 -9.19 5.22 1.83
CA GLN A 68 -10.60 5.20 2.18
C GLN A 68 -11.34 4.07 1.47
N GLU A 69 -11.03 3.81 0.21
CA GLU A 69 -11.65 2.74 -0.56
C GLU A 69 -11.30 1.37 0.03
N LEU A 70 -10.04 1.18 0.40
CA LEU A 70 -9.60 -0.06 1.03
C LEU A 70 -10.28 -0.29 2.37
N TYR A 71 -10.41 0.77 3.15
CA TYR A 71 -11.06 0.66 4.46
C TYR A 71 -12.54 0.36 4.32
N ALA A 72 -13.22 0.97 3.35
CA ALA A 72 -14.63 0.66 3.07
C ALA A 72 -14.82 -0.81 2.69
N ALA A 73 -13.92 -1.35 1.87
CA ALA A 73 -13.97 -2.77 1.50
C ALA A 73 -13.74 -3.67 2.70
N TYR A 74 -12.83 -3.30 3.57
CA TYR A 74 -12.57 -4.03 4.81
C TYR A 74 -13.81 -4.05 5.71
N LEU A 75 -14.48 -2.92 5.86
CA LEU A 75 -15.70 -2.85 6.67
C LEU A 75 -16.81 -3.72 6.08
N ALA A 76 -16.96 -3.73 4.76
CA ALA A 76 -17.93 -4.58 4.08
C ALA A 76 -17.66 -6.06 4.34
N ALA A 77 -16.39 -6.47 4.30
CA ALA A 77 -15.98 -7.84 4.61
C ALA A 77 -16.30 -8.20 6.07
N GLY A 78 -16.09 -7.26 6.99
CA GLY A 78 -16.43 -7.46 8.40
C GLY A 78 -17.92 -7.69 8.62
N ARG A 79 -18.76 -6.92 7.93
CA ARG A 79 -20.21 -7.11 8.01
C ARG A 79 -20.62 -8.47 7.47
N GLU A 80 -20.04 -8.91 6.36
CA GLU A 80 -20.33 -10.21 5.78
C GLU A 80 -19.96 -11.35 6.73
N ARG A 81 -18.82 -11.24 7.40
CA ARG A 81 -18.38 -12.25 8.37
C ARG A 81 -19.28 -12.33 9.60
N GLN A 82 -19.90 -11.22 9.97
CA GLN A 82 -20.79 -11.16 11.13
C GLN A 82 -22.22 -11.58 10.80
N GLY A 83 -22.57 -11.54 9.54
CA GLY A 83 -23.89 -11.89 9.08
C GLY A 83 -24.00 -13.37 8.79
#